data_1f4169ccc4d7f0ace1e10a5d6e9dae5c
#
_entry.id   1f4169ccc4d7f0ace1e10a5d6e9dae5c
#
_cell.length_a   1.000
_cell.length_b   1.000
_cell.length_c   1.000
_cell.angle_alpha   90.00
_cell.angle_beta   90.00
_cell.angle_gamma   90.00
#
_symmetry.space_group_name_H-M   'P 1'
#
loop_
_entity.id
_entity.type
_entity.pdbx_description
1 polymer ?
#
loop_
_entity_poly.entity_id
_entity_poly.type
_entity_poly.pdbx_seq_one_letter_code
_entity_poly.pdbx_strand_id
1 'polypeptide(L)'
;YSDIVIEPMNAKGNAMQVYNYAEDFLKKEENASKYLYYEKHLVFDCDAPENIQQVITLMKDSGNDYILDYSNLLFETWLVMHFQNLEPEKDNSKRTIIKLMRDYLKVTKYTNKIKASKGTIGKILGSNGNEKIRAAIENAKLLEKHWEDKGKDMDRDITQMNPAVDIYKLIERLLDEIVYLCG
;
A
#
# COMPACT_ATOMS: atom_id res chain seq x y z
N TYR A 1 -28.74 0.37 2.78
CA TYR A 1 -27.46 0.91 2.30
C TYR A 1 -26.41 0.52 3.32
N SER A 2 -25.42 -0.29 2.93
CA SER A 2 -24.26 -0.54 3.78
C SER A 2 -23.26 0.59 3.53
N ASP A 3 -23.09 1.48 4.50
CA ASP A 3 -22.04 2.49 4.43
C ASP A 3 -20.68 1.81 4.54
N ILE A 4 -19.75 2.14 3.63
CA ILE A 4 -18.35 1.73 3.79
C ILE A 4 -17.77 2.59 4.91
N VAL A 5 -17.32 1.95 5.96
CA VAL A 5 -16.65 2.60 7.09
C VAL A 5 -15.18 2.23 7.05
N ILE A 6 -14.31 3.24 6.85
CA ILE A 6 -12.86 3.07 6.91
C ILE A 6 -12.37 3.73 8.19
N GLU A 7 -11.81 2.92 9.11
CA GLU A 7 -11.22 3.40 10.36
C GLU A 7 -9.68 3.27 10.27
N PRO A 8 -8.96 4.32 9.80
CA PRO A 8 -7.50 4.26 9.69
C PRO A 8 -6.85 4.38 11.05
N MET A 9 -5.92 3.46 11.33
CA MET A 9 -5.12 3.47 12.55
C MET A 9 -3.66 3.78 12.21
N ASN A 10 -3.05 4.70 12.94
CA ASN A 10 -1.69 5.14 12.68
C ASN A 10 -0.68 4.34 13.50
N ALA A 11 -0.38 3.13 13.07
CA ALA A 11 0.76 2.37 13.56
C ALA A 11 2.02 2.93 12.91
N LYS A 12 2.92 3.50 13.71
CA LYS A 12 4.21 4.02 13.21
C LYS A 12 5.26 2.93 13.24
N GLY A 13 6.13 2.89 12.22
CA GLY A 13 7.31 2.04 12.23
C GLY A 13 7.36 1.04 11.06
N ASN A 14 8.17 -0.01 11.23
CA ASN A 14 8.33 -1.09 10.25
C ASN A 14 7.18 -2.12 10.36
N ALA A 15 7.19 -3.11 9.46
CA ALA A 15 6.15 -4.14 9.38
C ALA A 15 5.87 -4.84 10.73
N MET A 16 6.91 -5.18 11.49
CA MET A 16 6.76 -5.81 12.80
C MET A 16 6.06 -4.90 13.82
N GLN A 17 6.36 -3.59 13.78
CA GLN A 17 5.73 -2.62 14.68
C GLN A 17 4.26 -2.41 14.31
N VAL A 18 3.92 -2.42 13.02
CA VAL A 18 2.53 -2.37 12.54
C VAL A 18 1.77 -3.60 13.02
N TYR A 19 2.32 -4.79 12.83
CA TYR A 19 1.72 -6.05 13.31
C TYR A 19 1.51 -6.04 14.82
N ASN A 20 2.54 -5.73 15.60
CA ASN A 20 2.43 -5.70 17.06
C ASN A 20 1.39 -4.68 17.54
N TYR A 21 1.30 -3.52 16.88
CA TYR A 21 0.26 -2.54 17.19
C TYR A 21 -1.15 -3.11 16.96
N ALA A 22 -1.37 -3.80 15.84
CA ALA A 22 -2.66 -4.41 15.53
C ALA A 22 -3.04 -5.50 16.55
N GLU A 23 -2.09 -6.37 16.91
CA GLU A 23 -2.29 -7.39 17.95
C GLU A 23 -2.63 -6.77 19.31
N ASP A 24 -1.85 -5.78 19.76
CA ASP A 24 -2.08 -5.11 21.05
C ASP A 24 -3.42 -4.34 21.06
N PHE A 25 -3.83 -3.81 19.91
CA PHE A 25 -5.14 -3.17 19.77
C PHE A 25 -6.28 -4.18 19.92
N LEU A 26 -6.19 -5.35 19.27
CA LEU A 26 -7.22 -6.39 19.29
C LEU A 26 -7.22 -7.24 20.57
N LYS A 27 -6.16 -7.21 21.39
CA LYS A 27 -6.15 -7.85 22.74
C LYS A 27 -7.17 -7.25 23.69
N LYS A 28 -7.61 -6.01 23.45
CA LYS A 28 -8.67 -5.38 24.24
C LYS A 28 -10.02 -5.97 23.85
N GLU A 29 -10.76 -6.52 24.80
CA GLU A 29 -12.03 -7.22 24.57
C GLU A 29 -13.05 -6.34 23.82
N GLU A 30 -13.11 -5.05 24.15
CA GLU A 30 -13.99 -4.08 23.45
C GLU A 30 -13.63 -3.94 21.96
N ASN A 31 -12.33 -3.93 21.62
CA ASN A 31 -11.88 -3.83 20.24
C ASN A 31 -12.08 -5.15 19.50
N ALA A 32 -11.72 -6.28 20.12
CA ALA A 32 -11.93 -7.59 19.54
C ALA A 32 -13.40 -7.80 19.15
N SER A 33 -14.33 -7.43 20.04
CA SER A 33 -15.77 -7.53 19.78
C SER A 33 -16.22 -6.55 18.69
N LYS A 34 -15.79 -5.28 18.76
CA LYS A 34 -16.16 -4.24 17.78
C LYS A 34 -15.72 -4.59 16.37
N TYR A 35 -14.48 -5.06 16.22
CA TYR A 35 -13.85 -5.29 14.91
C TYR A 35 -13.89 -6.76 14.45
N LEU A 36 -14.68 -7.60 15.08
CA LEU A 36 -14.78 -9.03 14.76
C LEU A 36 -15.04 -9.30 13.26
N TYR A 37 -15.96 -8.53 12.68
CA TYR A 37 -16.41 -8.69 11.29
C TYR A 37 -15.77 -7.69 10.32
N TYR A 38 -14.85 -6.84 10.80
CA TYR A 38 -14.13 -5.92 9.94
C TYR A 38 -12.97 -6.62 9.24
N GLU A 39 -12.72 -6.26 8.00
CA GLU A 39 -11.46 -6.58 7.36
C GLU A 39 -10.33 -5.80 8.03
N LYS A 40 -9.21 -6.45 8.22
CA LYS A 40 -8.07 -5.91 8.96
C LYS A 40 -6.86 -5.84 8.04
N HIS A 41 -6.63 -4.67 7.47
CA HIS A 41 -5.56 -4.40 6.54
C HIS A 41 -4.31 -3.90 7.26
N LEU A 42 -3.18 -4.60 7.08
CA LEU A 42 -1.87 -4.17 7.53
C LEU A 42 -1.10 -3.57 6.36
N VAL A 43 -0.92 -2.25 6.39
CA VAL A 43 -0.29 -1.49 5.30
C VAL A 43 1.12 -1.07 5.71
N PHE A 44 2.15 -1.48 4.97
CA PHE A 44 3.52 -1.11 5.27
C PHE A 44 4.48 -1.11 4.06
N ASP A 45 5.62 -0.46 4.25
CA ASP A 45 6.72 -0.46 3.30
C ASP A 45 7.59 -1.71 3.46
N CYS A 46 8.05 -2.31 2.36
CA CYS A 46 8.97 -3.45 2.38
C CYS A 46 10.44 -3.02 2.43
N ASP A 47 10.78 -2.05 3.26
CA ASP A 47 12.13 -1.49 3.33
C ASP A 47 13.06 -2.17 4.35
N ALA A 48 12.53 -3.09 5.15
CA ALA A 48 13.25 -3.95 6.10
C ALA A 48 12.92 -5.43 5.81
N PRO A 49 13.53 -6.05 4.78
CA PRO A 49 13.13 -7.37 4.27
C PRO A 49 13.24 -8.49 5.31
N GLU A 50 14.15 -8.41 6.26
CA GLU A 50 14.32 -9.40 7.34
C GLU A 50 13.09 -9.56 8.22
N ASN A 51 12.28 -8.54 8.36
CA ASN A 51 11.08 -8.57 9.20
C ASN A 51 9.82 -9.02 8.44
N ILE A 52 9.81 -8.93 7.11
CA ILE A 52 8.62 -9.16 6.30
C ILE A 52 8.15 -10.61 6.39
N GLN A 53 9.04 -11.58 6.15
CA GLN A 53 8.68 -13.00 6.20
C GLN A 53 8.21 -13.44 7.59
N GLN A 54 8.83 -12.91 8.64
CA GLN A 54 8.40 -13.16 10.01
C GLN A 54 6.99 -12.61 10.24
N VAL A 55 6.70 -11.39 9.81
CA VAL A 55 5.37 -10.78 9.95
C VAL A 55 4.31 -11.56 9.19
N ILE A 56 4.59 -12.00 7.95
CA ILE A 56 3.65 -12.81 7.16
C ILE A 56 3.31 -14.11 7.91
N THR A 57 4.31 -14.77 8.50
CA THR A 57 4.08 -15.98 9.29
C THR A 57 3.20 -15.68 10.50
N LEU A 58 3.53 -14.63 11.27
CA LEU A 58 2.75 -14.23 12.44
C LEU A 58 1.31 -13.83 12.09
N MET A 59 1.09 -13.15 10.97
CA MET A 59 -0.25 -12.83 10.47
C MET A 59 -1.08 -14.08 10.22
N LYS A 60 -0.50 -15.09 9.56
CA LYS A 60 -1.16 -16.38 9.28
C LYS A 60 -1.50 -17.15 10.56
N ASP A 61 -0.63 -17.07 11.55
CA ASP A 61 -0.76 -17.82 12.81
C ASP A 61 -1.66 -17.09 13.85
N SER A 62 -1.95 -15.80 13.66
CA SER A 62 -2.67 -14.99 14.64
C SER A 62 -4.15 -15.34 14.78
N GLY A 63 -4.77 -15.92 13.76
CA GLY A 63 -6.22 -16.17 13.70
C GLY A 63 -7.08 -14.92 13.54
N ASN A 64 -6.47 -13.76 13.26
CA ASN A 64 -7.18 -12.48 13.09
C ASN A 64 -7.55 -12.14 11.64
N ASP A 65 -7.26 -13.05 10.69
CA ASP A 65 -7.56 -12.89 9.26
C ASP A 65 -7.03 -11.56 8.68
N TYR A 66 -5.78 -11.23 9.01
CA TYR A 66 -5.14 -10.02 8.48
C TYR A 66 -4.92 -10.10 6.97
N ILE A 67 -5.18 -9.00 6.29
CA ILE A 67 -4.86 -8.80 4.88
C ILE A 67 -3.61 -7.93 4.81
N LEU A 68 -2.65 -8.36 4.00
CA LEU A 68 -1.41 -7.64 3.77
C LEU A 68 -1.57 -6.72 2.57
N ASP A 69 -1.27 -5.43 2.79
CA ASP A 69 -1.14 -4.44 1.71
C ASP A 69 0.25 -3.81 1.78
N TYR A 70 1.01 -3.91 0.72
CA TYR A 70 2.40 -3.45 0.75
C TYR A 70 2.81 -2.66 -0.48
N SER A 71 3.94 -1.96 -0.32
CA SER A 71 4.68 -1.35 -1.42
C SER A 71 6.17 -1.65 -1.26
N ASN A 72 6.80 -2.22 -2.26
CA ASN A 72 8.22 -2.50 -2.27
C ASN A 72 8.94 -1.49 -3.19
N LEU A 73 9.87 -0.70 -2.71
CA LEU A 73 10.43 -0.60 -1.35
C LEU A 73 9.66 0.37 -0.45
N LEU A 74 8.94 1.33 -1.01
CA LEU A 74 8.33 2.50 -0.36
C LEU A 74 6.90 2.69 -0.84
N PHE A 75 6.05 3.28 -0.04
CA PHE A 75 4.72 3.74 -0.45
C PHE A 75 4.78 4.72 -1.64
N GLU A 76 5.86 5.48 -1.76
CA GLU A 76 6.08 6.35 -2.91
C GLU A 76 6.17 5.59 -4.24
N THR A 77 6.47 4.30 -4.24
CA THR A 77 6.37 3.44 -5.45
C THR A 77 4.96 3.47 -6.02
N TRP A 78 3.95 3.29 -5.16
CA TRP A 78 2.54 3.44 -5.52
C TRP A 78 2.23 4.85 -6.03
N LEU A 79 2.72 5.89 -5.37
CA LEU A 79 2.46 7.27 -5.77
C LEU A 79 3.06 7.62 -7.13
N VAL A 80 4.23 7.08 -7.48
CA VAL A 80 4.86 7.27 -8.81
C VAL A 80 4.00 6.64 -9.90
N MET A 81 3.32 5.53 -9.64
CA MET A 81 2.48 4.86 -10.63
C MET A 81 1.29 5.70 -11.11
N HIS A 82 0.92 6.76 -10.40
CA HIS A 82 -0.06 7.74 -10.88
C HIS A 82 0.45 8.62 -12.04
N PHE A 83 1.75 8.56 -12.33
CA PHE A 83 2.39 9.37 -13.36
C PHE A 83 3.03 8.54 -14.46
N GLN A 84 3.53 7.36 -14.14
CA GLN A 84 4.20 6.48 -15.10
C GLN A 84 4.18 5.02 -14.64
N ASN A 85 4.35 4.12 -15.60
CA ASN A 85 4.70 2.73 -15.31
C ASN A 85 6.14 2.64 -14.77
N LEU A 86 6.39 1.67 -13.90
CA LEU A 86 7.74 1.32 -13.42
C LEU A 86 8.16 -0.01 -14.06
N GLU A 87 9.39 -0.04 -14.56
CA GLU A 87 9.96 -1.22 -15.22
C GLU A 87 10.92 -1.92 -14.24
N PRO A 88 10.70 -3.22 -13.93
CA PRO A 88 11.55 -3.96 -13.00
C PRO A 88 13.04 -4.00 -13.35
N GLU A 89 13.36 -3.91 -14.63
CA GLU A 89 14.73 -3.93 -15.13
C GLU A 89 15.48 -2.60 -14.94
N LYS A 90 14.77 -1.54 -14.53
CA LYS A 90 15.38 -0.22 -14.27
C LYS A 90 15.75 -0.04 -12.80
N ASP A 91 16.47 1.02 -12.51
CA ASP A 91 16.78 1.40 -11.12
C ASP A 91 15.52 1.88 -10.39
N ASN A 92 15.00 1.03 -9.51
CA ASN A 92 13.87 1.30 -8.61
C ASN A 92 14.32 1.47 -7.15
N SER A 93 15.57 1.93 -6.94
CA SER A 93 16.06 2.23 -5.60
C SER A 93 15.24 3.34 -4.92
N LYS A 94 15.27 3.40 -3.59
CA LYS A 94 14.68 4.49 -2.80
C LYS A 94 15.07 5.86 -3.34
N ARG A 95 16.36 6.03 -3.72
CA ARG A 95 16.86 7.29 -4.26
C ARG A 95 16.14 7.68 -5.54
N THR A 96 15.95 6.73 -6.45
CA THR A 96 15.31 6.96 -7.75
C THR A 96 13.82 7.25 -7.56
N ILE A 97 13.10 6.47 -6.77
CA ILE A 97 11.67 6.70 -6.46
C ILE A 97 11.46 8.09 -5.84
N ILE A 98 12.26 8.46 -4.84
CA ILE A 98 12.16 9.79 -4.20
C ILE A 98 12.54 10.92 -5.17
N LYS A 99 13.48 10.69 -6.09
CA LYS A 99 13.79 11.66 -7.15
C LYS A 99 12.59 11.87 -8.07
N LEU A 100 11.95 10.79 -8.54
CA LEU A 100 10.74 10.88 -9.36
C LEU A 100 9.63 11.66 -8.66
N MET A 101 9.37 11.39 -7.39
CA MET A 101 8.39 12.14 -6.60
C MET A 101 8.70 13.64 -6.54
N ARG A 102 9.98 14.00 -6.35
CA ARG A 102 10.40 15.41 -6.37
C ARG A 102 10.14 16.08 -7.72
N ASP A 103 10.48 15.39 -8.78
CA ASP A 103 10.35 15.89 -10.15
C ASP A 103 8.85 16.10 -10.50
N TYR A 104 7.98 15.14 -10.19
CA TYR A 104 6.53 15.25 -10.42
C TYR A 104 5.86 16.31 -9.56
N LEU A 105 6.24 16.42 -8.30
CA LEU A 105 5.69 17.42 -7.38
C LEU A 105 6.32 18.81 -7.57
N LYS A 106 7.39 18.92 -8.37
CA LYS A 106 8.17 20.15 -8.60
C LYS A 106 8.69 20.74 -7.29
N VAL A 107 9.29 19.89 -6.44
CA VAL A 107 9.85 20.30 -5.15
C VAL A 107 11.35 19.99 -5.09
N THR A 108 12.11 20.83 -4.42
CA THR A 108 13.56 20.62 -4.26
C THR A 108 13.89 19.54 -3.24
N LYS A 109 13.05 19.37 -2.22
CA LYS A 109 13.19 18.37 -1.17
C LYS A 109 11.85 17.68 -0.92
N TYR A 110 11.87 16.36 -0.77
CA TYR A 110 10.70 15.56 -0.41
C TYR A 110 10.77 15.19 1.06
N THR A 111 10.13 16.00 1.91
CA THR A 111 10.19 15.89 3.38
C THR A 111 8.92 15.27 3.94
N ASN A 112 8.96 14.80 5.20
CA ASN A 112 7.77 14.28 5.88
C ASN A 112 6.60 15.29 5.91
N LYS A 113 6.89 16.59 5.98
CA LYS A 113 5.86 17.64 5.89
C LYS A 113 5.17 17.64 4.52
N ILE A 114 5.91 17.41 3.44
CA ILE A 114 5.34 17.31 2.09
C ILE A 114 4.54 16.02 1.97
N LYS A 115 5.09 14.89 2.42
CA LYS A 115 4.39 13.58 2.43
C LYS A 115 3.02 13.66 3.10
N ALA A 116 2.96 14.27 4.28
CA ALA A 116 1.73 14.39 5.09
C ALA A 116 0.77 15.52 4.61
N SER A 117 1.13 16.28 3.60
CA SER A 117 0.32 17.43 3.14
C SER A 117 -0.85 16.97 2.27
N LYS A 118 -2.07 17.40 2.62
CA LYS A 118 -3.26 17.25 1.75
C LYS A 118 -3.03 17.82 0.34
N GLY A 119 -2.26 18.90 0.22
CA GLY A 119 -1.89 19.49 -1.07
C GLY A 119 -1.02 18.57 -1.93
N THR A 120 -0.27 17.64 -1.35
CA THR A 120 0.51 16.64 -2.09
C THR A 120 -0.41 15.66 -2.81
N ILE A 121 -1.40 15.12 -2.12
CA ILE A 121 -2.41 14.25 -2.73
C ILE A 121 -3.15 14.98 -3.85
N GLY A 122 -3.58 16.23 -3.61
CA GLY A 122 -4.20 17.04 -4.64
C GLY A 122 -3.33 17.27 -5.88
N LYS A 123 -2.00 17.42 -5.72
CA LYS A 123 -1.06 17.50 -6.86
C LYS A 123 -0.90 16.17 -7.61
N ILE A 124 -0.90 15.04 -6.89
CA ILE A 124 -0.81 13.71 -7.49
C ILE A 124 -2.06 13.42 -8.32
N LEU A 125 -3.22 13.63 -7.74
CA LEU A 125 -4.51 13.32 -8.37
C LEU A 125 -4.92 14.37 -9.41
N GLY A 126 -4.62 15.64 -9.19
CA GLY A 126 -5.03 16.75 -10.08
C GLY A 126 -6.56 16.87 -10.19
N SER A 127 -7.04 17.37 -11.34
CA SER A 127 -8.48 17.47 -11.64
C SER A 127 -9.12 16.14 -12.05
N ASN A 128 -8.32 15.16 -12.48
CA ASN A 128 -8.76 13.85 -13.01
C ASN A 128 -8.36 12.72 -12.05
N GLY A 129 -8.65 12.87 -10.76
CA GLY A 129 -8.19 11.94 -9.72
C GLY A 129 -8.56 10.48 -10.00
N ASN A 130 -9.81 10.22 -10.40
CA ASN A 130 -10.25 8.85 -10.69
C ASN A 130 -9.49 8.21 -11.87
N GLU A 131 -9.21 8.96 -12.94
CA GLU A 131 -8.44 8.46 -14.07
C GLU A 131 -7.00 8.12 -13.65
N LYS A 132 -6.38 8.97 -12.85
CA LYS A 132 -5.02 8.74 -12.36
C LYS A 132 -4.93 7.55 -11.41
N ILE A 133 -5.91 7.37 -10.53
CA ILE A 133 -5.97 6.20 -9.65
C ILE A 133 -6.12 4.93 -10.49
N ARG A 134 -7.02 4.91 -11.48
CA ARG A 134 -7.19 3.77 -12.39
C ARG A 134 -5.91 3.49 -13.19
N ALA A 135 -5.23 4.52 -13.69
CA ALA A 135 -3.94 4.36 -14.36
C ALA A 135 -2.87 3.75 -13.43
N ALA A 136 -2.84 4.16 -12.16
CA ALA A 136 -1.93 3.59 -11.19
C ALA A 136 -2.26 2.11 -10.89
N ILE A 137 -3.54 1.75 -10.81
CA ILE A 137 -4.00 0.37 -10.66
C ILE A 137 -3.54 -0.48 -11.85
N GLU A 138 -3.75 -0.01 -13.08
CA GLU A 138 -3.30 -0.73 -14.27
C GLU A 138 -1.77 -0.89 -14.31
N ASN A 139 -1.00 0.14 -13.93
CA ASN A 139 0.44 0.04 -13.81
C ASN A 139 0.87 -1.01 -12.76
N ALA A 140 0.16 -1.09 -11.63
CA ALA A 140 0.42 -2.10 -10.61
C ALA A 140 0.10 -3.53 -11.09
N LYS A 141 -1.01 -3.72 -11.81
CA LYS A 141 -1.36 -5.00 -12.43
C LYS A 141 -0.32 -5.46 -13.47
N LEU A 142 0.24 -4.53 -14.24
CA LEU A 142 1.32 -4.86 -15.17
C LEU A 142 2.57 -5.37 -14.44
N LEU A 143 2.90 -4.80 -13.29
CA LEU A 143 4.00 -5.28 -12.46
C LEU A 143 3.70 -6.65 -11.84
N GLU A 144 2.51 -6.86 -11.30
CA GLU A 144 2.09 -8.17 -10.77
C GLU A 144 2.23 -9.24 -11.84
N LYS A 145 1.65 -9.01 -13.02
CA LYS A 145 1.77 -9.93 -14.16
C LYS A 145 3.22 -10.22 -14.54
N HIS A 146 4.07 -9.18 -14.58
CA HIS A 146 5.51 -9.38 -14.87
C HIS A 146 6.15 -10.34 -13.86
N TRP A 147 5.83 -10.20 -12.57
CA TRP A 147 6.40 -11.07 -11.54
C TRP A 147 5.82 -12.48 -11.60
N GLU A 148 4.52 -12.63 -11.87
CA GLU A 148 3.88 -13.93 -12.12
C GLU A 148 4.52 -14.66 -13.32
N ASP A 149 4.76 -13.95 -14.43
CA ASP A 149 5.43 -14.49 -15.61
C ASP A 149 6.88 -14.95 -15.31
N LYS A 150 7.49 -14.37 -14.26
CA LYS A 150 8.79 -14.80 -13.71
C LYS A 150 8.67 -15.92 -12.66
N GLY A 151 7.48 -16.45 -12.42
CA GLY A 151 7.22 -17.49 -11.42
C GLY A 151 7.29 -17.00 -9.97
N LYS A 152 7.17 -15.69 -9.74
CA LYS A 152 7.10 -15.09 -8.42
C LYS A 152 5.66 -15.05 -7.91
N ASP A 153 5.52 -15.18 -6.61
CA ASP A 153 4.25 -15.12 -5.89
C ASP A 153 4.21 -13.85 -5.03
N MET A 154 3.14 -13.06 -5.18
CA MET A 154 3.02 -11.74 -4.55
C MET A 154 3.03 -11.81 -3.01
N ASP A 155 2.61 -12.92 -2.41
CA ASP A 155 2.60 -13.09 -0.95
C ASP A 155 3.90 -13.71 -0.41
N ARG A 156 4.49 -14.61 -1.19
CA ARG A 156 5.68 -15.36 -0.76
C ARG A 156 6.99 -14.66 -1.07
N ASP A 157 7.08 -14.07 -2.27
CA ASP A 157 8.35 -13.58 -2.81
C ASP A 157 8.50 -12.04 -2.70
N ILE A 158 7.71 -11.39 -1.84
CA ILE A 158 7.61 -9.92 -1.67
C ILE A 158 8.98 -9.23 -1.67
N THR A 159 9.95 -9.78 -0.91
CA THR A 159 11.28 -9.16 -0.75
C THR A 159 12.17 -9.27 -1.97
N GLN A 160 11.78 -10.09 -2.95
CA GLN A 160 12.52 -10.32 -4.19
C GLN A 160 11.95 -9.53 -5.38
N MET A 161 10.82 -8.88 -5.19
CA MET A 161 10.08 -8.14 -6.23
C MET A 161 10.19 -6.64 -5.99
N ASN A 162 11.04 -5.96 -6.77
CA ASN A 162 11.19 -4.51 -6.71
C ASN A 162 11.28 -3.93 -8.13
N PRO A 163 10.30 -3.08 -8.55
CA PRO A 163 9.15 -2.61 -7.76
C PRO A 163 8.02 -3.63 -7.69
N ALA A 164 7.24 -3.61 -6.61
CA ALA A 164 5.98 -4.33 -6.49
C ALA A 164 5.03 -3.57 -5.56
N VAL A 165 3.75 -3.63 -5.85
CA VAL A 165 2.72 -2.91 -5.09
C VAL A 165 1.48 -3.76 -5.03
N ASP A 166 0.98 -4.04 -3.83
CA ASP A 166 -0.25 -4.82 -3.63
C ASP A 166 -1.44 -3.98 -3.13
N ILE A 167 -1.17 -2.85 -2.49
CA ILE A 167 -2.20 -1.92 -2.00
C ILE A 167 -3.22 -1.49 -3.06
N TYR A 168 -2.90 -1.63 -4.34
CA TYR A 168 -3.83 -1.31 -5.42
C TYR A 168 -5.11 -2.16 -5.35
N LYS A 169 -5.04 -3.40 -4.86
CA LYS A 169 -6.18 -4.32 -4.73
C LYS A 169 -7.23 -3.75 -3.77
N LEU A 170 -6.78 -3.25 -2.61
CA LEU A 170 -7.66 -2.55 -1.67
C LEU A 170 -8.29 -1.32 -2.31
N ILE A 171 -7.49 -0.50 -3.00
CA ILE A 171 -7.97 0.75 -3.60
C ILE A 171 -8.95 0.46 -4.74
N GLU A 172 -8.68 -0.52 -5.59
CA GLU A 172 -9.58 -0.91 -6.69
C GLU A 172 -10.93 -1.36 -6.12
N ARG A 173 -10.94 -2.23 -5.12
CA ARG A 173 -12.17 -2.69 -4.47
C ARG A 173 -12.96 -1.54 -3.85
N LEU A 174 -12.31 -0.62 -3.15
CA LEU A 174 -12.97 0.56 -2.59
C LEU A 174 -13.57 1.47 -3.68
N LEU A 175 -12.92 1.62 -4.82
CA LEU A 175 -13.47 2.38 -5.94
C LEU A 175 -14.71 1.71 -6.54
N ASP A 176 -14.70 0.40 -6.68
CA ASP A 176 -15.84 -0.35 -7.24
C ASP A 176 -17.05 -0.28 -6.30
N GLU A 177 -16.84 -0.38 -5.00
CA GLU A 177 -17.89 -0.21 -3.99
C GLU A 177 -18.47 1.22 -4.01
N ILE A 178 -17.63 2.25 -4.13
CA ILE A 178 -18.09 3.64 -4.22
C ILE A 178 -18.93 3.85 -5.49
N VAL A 179 -18.52 3.30 -6.61
CA VAL A 179 -19.27 3.38 -7.87
C VAL A 179 -20.62 2.69 -7.74
N TYR A 180 -20.66 1.52 -7.13
CA TYR A 180 -21.91 0.77 -6.87
C TYR A 180 -22.90 1.53 -5.99
N LEU A 181 -22.40 2.27 -4.98
CA LEU A 181 -23.24 3.03 -4.05
C LEU A 181 -23.72 4.38 -4.63
N CYS A 182 -23.02 4.94 -5.61
CA CYS A 182 -23.31 6.25 -6.22
C CYS A 182 -24.07 6.15 -7.56
N GLY A 183 -24.19 4.95 -8.15
CA GLY A 183 -24.91 4.69 -9.41
C GLY A 183 -26.33 4.35 -9.17
#